data_7f98b3af6032a5a78a35146fec4e2206
#
_entry.id   7f98b3af6032a5a78a35146fec4e2206
#
_cell.length_a   1.000
_cell.length_b   1.000
_cell.length_c   1.000
_cell.angle_alpha   90.00
_cell.angle_beta   90.00
_cell.angle_gamma   90.00
#
_symmetry.space_group_name_H-M   'P 1'
#
loop_
_entity.id
_entity.type
_entity.pdbx_description
1 polymer ?
#
loop_
_entity_poly.entity_id
_entity_poly.type
_entity_poly.pdbx_seq_one_letter_code
_entity_poly.pdbx_strand_id
1 'polypeptide(L)'
;MQKRNHLLIFILTVGVFGILNTEMGVIGILPSIAEHYHVSISKAGWLVSFFAIAVAVSGPTMPLLFSGINRKKVMLLVLGIFVVGNVVSIFASNFAIVLIARVIPAFFHPVYCSLAFTVAADSVNEEEAPKAVSKILIGVSAGMVIGVPIASFIASAASLQMAMVFFAVVNVIVFLATCIFIPSMPVEKRLSYGAQLSVLRKTMTWISIAAVILLNSAVFGVYSYLAEYLKIVTNMSSNSISFVLFMYGGANIIGNMVAGKLLTHRAVRIILSFPFALGLVYILLFFFGKFSLPVAIITLIWGILAGIGGNINQYLMMSAAPEAPDFANGLFLTSANLGTTFGTAVGGVFISGMGTPYVVIVGLLSLILSTVALLVRRYMFTLVQRAS
;
A
#
# COMPACT_ATOMS: atom_id res chain seq x y z
N MET A 1 5.50 -5.92 29.49
CA MET A 1 4.57 -5.43 28.45
C MET A 1 5.29 -5.03 27.17
N GLN A 2 6.30 -4.20 27.20
CA GLN A 2 6.98 -3.64 26.01
C GLN A 2 7.50 -4.70 25.01
N LYS A 3 8.19 -5.77 25.48
CA LYS A 3 8.69 -6.86 24.62
C LYS A 3 7.56 -7.60 23.88
N ARG A 4 6.42 -7.79 24.54
CA ARG A 4 5.24 -8.47 23.96
C ARG A 4 4.59 -7.64 22.86
N ASN A 5 4.53 -6.33 23.04
CA ASN A 5 4.00 -5.41 22.02
C ASN A 5 4.93 -5.33 20.80
N HIS A 6 6.24 -5.36 21.00
CA HIS A 6 7.19 -5.42 19.88
C HIS A 6 7.03 -6.71 19.06
N LEU A 7 6.87 -7.86 19.70
CA LEU A 7 6.65 -9.13 19.00
C LEU A 7 5.31 -9.11 18.24
N LEU A 8 4.25 -8.59 18.86
CA LEU A 8 2.94 -8.45 18.23
C LEU A 8 3.05 -7.62 16.94
N ILE A 9 3.62 -6.40 17.03
CA ILE A 9 3.79 -5.52 15.87
C ILE A 9 4.66 -6.20 14.79
N PHE A 10 5.73 -6.89 15.18
CA PHE A 10 6.57 -7.62 14.24
C PHE A 10 5.80 -8.71 13.48
N ILE A 11 4.99 -9.53 14.17
CA ILE A 11 4.17 -10.57 13.54
C ILE A 11 3.15 -9.94 12.58
N LEU A 12 2.50 -8.84 12.99
CA LEU A 12 1.57 -8.11 12.13
C LEU A 12 2.29 -7.57 10.88
N THR A 13 3.49 -7.03 11.04
CA THR A 13 4.33 -6.52 9.93
C THR A 13 4.67 -7.63 8.94
N VAL A 14 5.11 -8.80 9.45
CA VAL A 14 5.42 -9.97 8.62
C VAL A 14 4.15 -10.54 7.98
N GLY A 15 3.00 -10.44 8.66
CA GLY A 15 1.71 -10.83 8.11
C GLY A 15 1.29 -9.97 6.91
N VAL A 16 1.39 -8.66 7.06
CA VAL A 16 1.14 -7.74 5.94
C VAL A 16 2.14 -7.98 4.81
N PHE A 17 3.43 -8.17 5.12
CA PHE A 17 4.43 -8.58 4.14
C PHE A 17 4.01 -9.83 3.36
N GLY A 18 3.55 -10.89 4.04
CA GLY A 18 3.13 -12.15 3.41
C GLY A 18 1.96 -11.97 2.45
N ILE A 19 0.97 -11.17 2.83
CA ILE A 19 -0.20 -10.84 2.00
C ILE A 19 0.25 -10.02 0.79
N LEU A 20 1.01 -8.94 0.99
CA LEU A 20 1.51 -8.09 -0.09
C LEU A 20 2.50 -8.83 -1.01
N ASN A 21 3.31 -9.72 -0.46
CA ASN A 21 4.18 -10.59 -1.25
C ASN A 21 3.37 -11.53 -2.16
N THR A 22 2.26 -12.10 -1.67
CA THR A 22 1.34 -12.87 -2.51
C THR A 22 0.70 -11.99 -3.59
N GLU A 23 0.27 -10.78 -3.25
CA GLU A 23 -0.35 -9.83 -4.18
C GLU A 23 0.63 -9.39 -5.28
N MET A 24 1.73 -8.77 -4.88
CA MET A 24 2.67 -8.12 -5.79
C MET A 24 3.67 -9.09 -6.42
N GLY A 25 4.07 -10.14 -5.70
CA GLY A 25 5.06 -11.10 -6.19
C GLY A 25 4.66 -11.78 -7.50
N VAL A 26 3.37 -11.90 -7.76
CA VAL A 26 2.86 -12.43 -9.03
C VAL A 26 3.25 -11.58 -10.23
N ILE A 27 3.44 -10.27 -10.05
CA ILE A 27 3.87 -9.38 -11.14
C ILE A 27 5.21 -9.85 -11.72
N GLY A 28 6.12 -10.30 -10.84
CA GLY A 28 7.44 -10.79 -11.26
C GLY A 28 7.42 -12.12 -12.00
N ILE A 29 6.33 -12.89 -11.93
CA ILE A 29 6.20 -14.22 -12.54
C ILE A 29 5.10 -14.28 -13.61
N LEU A 30 4.52 -13.17 -14.01
CA LEU A 30 3.48 -13.12 -15.05
C LEU A 30 3.91 -13.79 -16.38
N PRO A 31 5.14 -13.59 -16.89
CA PRO A 31 5.60 -14.27 -18.10
C PRO A 31 5.60 -15.80 -17.94
N SER A 32 6.09 -16.29 -16.80
CA SER A 32 6.12 -17.74 -16.50
C SER A 32 4.71 -18.33 -16.37
N ILE A 33 3.77 -17.57 -15.82
CA ILE A 33 2.35 -17.95 -15.74
C ILE A 33 1.74 -18.02 -17.14
N ALA A 34 1.99 -17.01 -17.98
CA ALA A 34 1.48 -16.95 -19.35
C ALA A 34 1.96 -18.17 -20.16
N GLU A 35 3.24 -18.51 -20.06
CA GLU A 35 3.85 -19.67 -20.70
C GLU A 35 3.27 -20.98 -20.19
N HIS A 36 3.23 -21.17 -18.86
CA HIS A 36 2.77 -22.42 -18.22
C HIS A 36 1.32 -22.78 -18.53
N TYR A 37 0.43 -21.76 -18.54
CA TYR A 37 -1.00 -21.96 -18.80
C TYR A 37 -1.40 -21.69 -20.26
N HIS A 38 -0.45 -21.46 -21.15
CA HIS A 38 -0.68 -21.16 -22.58
C HIS A 38 -1.69 -20.01 -22.79
N VAL A 39 -1.55 -18.94 -22.02
CA VAL A 39 -2.38 -17.74 -22.15
C VAL A 39 -1.55 -16.54 -22.55
N SER A 40 -2.19 -15.50 -23.11
CA SER A 40 -1.46 -14.25 -23.39
C SER A 40 -1.01 -13.57 -22.10
N ILE A 41 0.07 -12.77 -22.16
CA ILE A 41 0.55 -11.95 -21.03
C ILE A 41 -0.56 -11.00 -20.55
N SER A 42 -1.36 -10.45 -21.47
CA SER A 42 -2.51 -9.62 -21.13
C SER A 42 -3.55 -10.38 -20.30
N LYS A 43 -3.83 -11.65 -20.64
CA LYS A 43 -4.72 -12.50 -19.85
C LYS A 43 -4.12 -12.88 -18.51
N ALA A 44 -2.80 -13.17 -18.45
CA ALA A 44 -2.09 -13.39 -17.18
C ALA A 44 -2.17 -12.15 -16.27
N GLY A 45 -2.13 -10.94 -16.82
CA GLY A 45 -2.32 -9.68 -16.12
C GLY A 45 -3.68 -9.55 -15.39
N TRP A 46 -4.70 -10.37 -15.74
CA TRP A 46 -5.96 -10.43 -14.99
C TRP A 46 -5.76 -10.85 -13.53
N LEU A 47 -4.72 -11.61 -13.22
CA LEU A 47 -4.37 -11.98 -11.83
C LEU A 47 -4.08 -10.74 -10.96
N VAL A 48 -3.52 -9.70 -11.54
CA VAL A 48 -3.26 -8.43 -10.87
C VAL A 48 -4.50 -7.53 -10.87
N SER A 49 -5.14 -7.39 -12.04
CA SER A 49 -6.29 -6.48 -12.20
C SER A 49 -7.50 -6.93 -11.38
N PHE A 50 -7.88 -8.20 -11.43
CA PHE A 50 -9.02 -8.70 -10.63
C PHE A 50 -8.71 -8.73 -9.14
N PHE A 51 -7.46 -8.96 -8.74
CA PHE A 51 -7.04 -8.80 -7.35
C PHE A 51 -7.27 -7.35 -6.89
N ALA A 52 -6.76 -6.38 -7.63
CA ALA A 52 -6.91 -4.96 -7.31
C ALA A 52 -8.39 -4.51 -7.26
N ILE A 53 -9.22 -4.98 -8.21
CA ILE A 53 -10.67 -4.71 -8.20
C ILE A 53 -11.33 -5.31 -6.95
N ALA A 54 -11.00 -6.56 -6.60
CA ALA A 54 -11.54 -7.20 -5.40
C ALA A 54 -11.18 -6.43 -4.13
N VAL A 55 -9.92 -5.97 -3.99
CA VAL A 55 -9.47 -5.12 -2.88
C VAL A 55 -10.22 -3.79 -2.86
N ALA A 56 -10.37 -3.13 -4.01
CA ALA A 56 -11.05 -1.83 -4.10
C ALA A 56 -12.53 -1.92 -3.68
N VAL A 57 -13.23 -2.97 -4.11
CA VAL A 57 -14.64 -3.19 -3.76
C VAL A 57 -14.81 -3.62 -2.31
N SER A 58 -13.92 -4.46 -1.80
CA SER A 58 -14.00 -5.00 -0.45
C SER A 58 -13.46 -4.05 0.63
N GLY A 59 -12.60 -3.10 0.26
CA GLY A 59 -11.97 -2.15 1.19
C GLY A 59 -12.94 -1.43 2.12
N PRO A 60 -14.02 -0.82 1.63
CA PRO A 60 -14.97 -0.12 2.49
C PRO A 60 -15.99 -1.06 3.17
N THR A 61 -16.16 -2.29 2.72
CA THR A 61 -17.23 -3.19 3.18
C THR A 61 -16.73 -4.30 4.11
N MET A 62 -15.69 -5.01 3.72
CA MET A 62 -15.25 -6.19 4.46
C MET A 62 -14.70 -5.88 5.86
N PRO A 63 -13.84 -4.87 6.11
CA PRO A 63 -13.43 -4.52 7.47
C PRO A 63 -14.64 -4.20 8.37
N LEU A 64 -15.67 -3.55 7.81
CA LEU A 64 -16.91 -3.24 8.51
C LEU A 64 -17.65 -4.51 8.97
N LEU A 65 -17.80 -5.49 8.06
CA LEU A 65 -18.50 -6.75 8.35
C LEU A 65 -17.81 -7.57 9.45
N PHE A 66 -16.47 -7.53 9.50
CA PHE A 66 -15.68 -8.30 10.46
C PHE A 66 -15.35 -7.54 11.75
N SER A 67 -15.70 -6.26 11.87
CA SER A 67 -15.34 -5.37 12.99
C SER A 67 -15.83 -5.83 14.36
N GLY A 68 -16.91 -6.63 14.42
CA GLY A 68 -17.48 -7.15 15.67
C GLY A 68 -16.97 -8.52 16.09
N ILE A 69 -16.03 -9.12 15.36
CA ILE A 69 -15.50 -10.46 15.60
C ILE A 69 -14.14 -10.37 16.29
N ASN A 70 -13.80 -11.34 17.14
CA ASN A 70 -12.48 -11.42 17.77
C ASN A 70 -11.37 -11.25 16.71
N ARG A 71 -10.51 -10.25 16.90
CA ARG A 71 -9.50 -9.82 15.94
C ARG A 71 -8.53 -10.95 15.55
N LYS A 72 -8.08 -11.77 16.54
CA LYS A 72 -7.24 -12.95 16.26
C LYS A 72 -7.95 -13.96 15.37
N LYS A 73 -9.23 -14.26 15.64
CA LYS A 73 -10.00 -15.21 14.81
C LYS A 73 -10.13 -14.72 13.38
N VAL A 74 -10.38 -13.43 13.19
CA VAL A 74 -10.46 -12.83 11.84
C VAL A 74 -9.11 -12.87 11.12
N MET A 75 -8.02 -12.55 11.80
CA MET A 75 -6.67 -12.64 11.22
C MET A 75 -6.34 -14.06 10.78
N LEU A 76 -6.64 -15.07 11.61
CA LEU A 76 -6.44 -16.48 11.28
C LEU A 76 -7.32 -16.93 10.12
N LEU A 77 -8.58 -16.48 10.06
CA LEU A 77 -9.48 -16.75 8.94
C LEU A 77 -8.87 -16.22 7.63
N VAL A 78 -8.46 -14.95 7.60
CA VAL A 78 -7.90 -14.32 6.41
C VAL A 78 -6.61 -15.01 5.98
N LEU A 79 -5.67 -15.21 6.90
CA LEU A 79 -4.42 -15.91 6.60
C LEU A 79 -4.67 -17.34 6.12
N GLY A 80 -5.65 -18.06 6.71
CA GLY A 80 -6.08 -19.38 6.27
C GLY A 80 -6.60 -19.37 4.84
N ILE A 81 -7.41 -18.39 4.47
CA ILE A 81 -7.90 -18.19 3.09
C ILE A 81 -6.72 -17.95 2.12
N PHE A 82 -5.73 -17.12 2.52
CA PHE A 82 -4.52 -16.90 1.72
C PHE A 82 -3.67 -18.17 1.57
N VAL A 83 -3.51 -18.94 2.64
CA VAL A 83 -2.80 -20.23 2.59
C VAL A 83 -3.50 -21.19 1.64
N VAL A 84 -4.83 -21.38 1.77
CA VAL A 84 -5.61 -22.26 0.89
C VAL A 84 -5.53 -21.78 -0.56
N GLY A 85 -5.69 -20.49 -0.83
CA GLY A 85 -5.58 -19.93 -2.18
C GLY A 85 -4.19 -20.16 -2.81
N ASN A 86 -3.12 -19.95 -2.05
CA ASN A 86 -1.77 -20.23 -2.52
C ASN A 86 -1.52 -21.72 -2.76
N VAL A 87 -1.98 -22.60 -1.86
CA VAL A 87 -1.86 -24.06 -2.03
C VAL A 87 -2.65 -24.52 -3.27
N VAL A 88 -3.89 -24.06 -3.44
CA VAL A 88 -4.67 -24.37 -4.65
C VAL A 88 -3.94 -23.89 -5.92
N SER A 89 -3.29 -22.73 -5.87
CA SER A 89 -2.54 -22.19 -7.01
C SER A 89 -1.34 -23.06 -7.40
N ILE A 90 -0.70 -23.77 -6.44
CA ILE A 90 0.41 -24.69 -6.71
C ILE A 90 -0.02 -25.89 -7.58
N PHE A 91 -1.23 -26.41 -7.30
CA PHE A 91 -1.77 -27.61 -7.93
C PHE A 91 -2.78 -27.31 -9.06
N ALA A 92 -2.95 -26.03 -9.40
CA ALA A 92 -3.94 -25.62 -10.38
C ALA A 92 -3.58 -26.14 -11.78
N SER A 93 -4.53 -26.84 -12.40
CA SER A 93 -4.38 -27.42 -13.74
C SER A 93 -4.69 -26.44 -14.88
N ASN A 94 -5.34 -25.31 -14.58
CA ASN A 94 -5.68 -24.30 -15.56
C ASN A 94 -5.69 -22.89 -14.96
N PHE A 95 -5.63 -21.88 -15.84
CA PHE A 95 -5.55 -20.47 -15.46
C PHE A 95 -6.75 -19.98 -14.66
N ALA A 96 -7.96 -20.48 -14.93
CA ALA A 96 -9.17 -20.04 -14.23
C ALA A 96 -9.14 -20.43 -12.74
N ILE A 97 -8.61 -21.61 -12.42
CA ILE A 97 -8.42 -22.05 -11.01
C ILE A 97 -7.47 -21.10 -10.29
N VAL A 98 -6.31 -20.75 -10.90
CA VAL A 98 -5.36 -19.79 -10.32
C VAL A 98 -6.02 -18.44 -10.12
N LEU A 99 -6.78 -17.96 -11.09
CA LEU A 99 -7.46 -16.67 -11.01
C LEU A 99 -8.45 -16.65 -9.83
N ILE A 100 -9.30 -17.66 -9.70
CA ILE A 100 -10.27 -17.77 -8.60
C ILE A 100 -9.54 -17.90 -7.25
N ALA A 101 -8.53 -18.76 -7.17
CA ALA A 101 -7.73 -18.98 -5.96
C ALA A 101 -7.01 -17.72 -5.46
N ARG A 102 -6.80 -16.74 -6.32
CA ARG A 102 -6.22 -15.45 -5.97
C ARG A 102 -7.24 -14.35 -5.70
N VAL A 103 -8.34 -14.33 -6.45
CA VAL A 103 -9.38 -13.30 -6.30
C VAL A 103 -10.17 -13.48 -5.00
N ILE A 104 -10.43 -14.74 -4.58
CA ILE A 104 -11.12 -14.99 -3.31
C ILE A 104 -10.35 -14.40 -2.12
N PRO A 105 -9.04 -14.69 -1.90
CA PRO A 105 -8.26 -14.05 -0.84
C PRO A 105 -8.21 -12.51 -0.93
N ALA A 106 -8.23 -11.96 -2.15
CA ALA A 106 -8.17 -10.51 -2.36
C ALA A 106 -9.33 -9.75 -1.71
N PHE A 107 -10.53 -10.34 -1.66
CA PHE A 107 -11.66 -9.75 -0.93
C PHE A 107 -11.39 -9.60 0.58
N PHE A 108 -10.54 -10.44 1.14
CA PHE A 108 -10.21 -10.43 2.57
C PHE A 108 -8.93 -9.64 2.87
N HIS A 109 -8.15 -9.26 1.86
CA HIS A 109 -6.93 -8.47 2.02
C HIS A 109 -7.13 -7.20 2.86
N PRO A 110 -8.16 -6.34 2.60
CA PRO A 110 -8.38 -5.13 3.38
C PRO A 110 -8.71 -5.41 4.85
N VAL A 111 -9.33 -6.55 5.15
CA VAL A 111 -9.65 -6.95 6.52
C VAL A 111 -8.39 -7.15 7.35
N TYR A 112 -7.42 -7.92 6.83
CA TYR A 112 -6.17 -8.14 7.55
C TYR A 112 -5.35 -6.87 7.70
N CYS A 113 -5.21 -6.10 6.62
CA CYS A 113 -4.43 -4.87 6.64
C CYS A 113 -5.04 -3.84 7.60
N SER A 114 -6.37 -3.66 7.57
CA SER A 114 -7.07 -2.78 8.50
C SER A 114 -6.85 -3.20 9.96
N LEU A 115 -7.03 -4.49 10.27
CA LEU A 115 -6.79 -5.02 11.60
C LEU A 115 -5.33 -4.88 12.03
N ALA A 116 -4.37 -5.09 11.13
CA ALA A 116 -2.95 -4.93 11.44
C ALA A 116 -2.62 -3.47 11.85
N PHE A 117 -3.16 -2.48 11.14
CA PHE A 117 -3.00 -1.07 11.51
C PHE A 117 -3.66 -0.75 12.84
N THR A 118 -4.93 -1.14 13.02
CA THR A 118 -5.68 -0.88 14.26
C THR A 118 -5.00 -1.52 15.46
N VAL A 119 -4.68 -2.81 15.38
CA VAL A 119 -4.06 -3.54 16.51
C VAL A 119 -2.67 -3.02 16.82
N ALA A 120 -1.89 -2.61 15.80
CA ALA A 120 -0.59 -1.99 16.05
C ALA A 120 -0.73 -0.66 16.77
N ALA A 121 -1.68 0.19 16.38
CA ALA A 121 -1.95 1.46 17.05
C ALA A 121 -2.44 1.25 18.49
N ASP A 122 -3.40 0.36 18.70
CA ASP A 122 -4.00 0.06 20.02
C ASP A 122 -3.00 -0.64 20.99
N SER A 123 -1.90 -1.21 20.47
CA SER A 123 -0.89 -1.89 21.28
C SER A 123 0.09 -0.96 22.00
N VAL A 124 0.06 0.32 21.71
CA VAL A 124 0.95 1.35 22.25
C VAL A 124 0.14 2.56 22.74
N ASN A 125 0.82 3.50 23.42
CA ASN A 125 0.17 4.76 23.77
C ASN A 125 -0.17 5.59 22.52
N GLU A 126 -1.16 6.46 22.61
CA GLU A 126 -1.66 7.27 21.49
C GLU A 126 -0.55 8.07 20.79
N GLU A 127 0.39 8.62 21.56
CA GLU A 127 1.55 9.34 21.03
C GLU A 127 2.49 8.47 20.18
N GLU A 128 2.58 7.16 20.48
CA GLU A 128 3.42 6.20 19.76
C GLU A 128 2.69 5.48 18.60
N ALA A 129 1.38 5.65 18.48
CA ALA A 129 0.57 4.99 17.45
C ALA A 129 1.09 5.21 16.01
N PRO A 130 1.49 6.42 15.59
CA PRO A 130 2.06 6.64 14.26
C PRO A 130 3.33 5.82 14.00
N LYS A 131 4.16 5.65 15.03
CA LYS A 131 5.38 4.85 14.95
C LYS A 131 5.10 3.34 14.88
N ALA A 132 4.06 2.87 15.55
CA ALA A 132 3.62 1.48 15.46
C ALA A 132 3.06 1.16 14.06
N VAL A 133 2.20 2.04 13.53
CA VAL A 133 1.61 1.94 12.19
C VAL A 133 2.68 2.00 11.10
N SER A 134 3.69 2.85 11.24
CA SER A 134 4.78 2.92 10.25
C SER A 134 5.55 1.62 10.11
N LYS A 135 5.65 0.80 11.17
CA LYS A 135 6.25 -0.54 11.09
C LYS A 135 5.42 -1.48 10.23
N ILE A 136 4.09 -1.39 10.31
CA ILE A 136 3.20 -2.16 9.42
C ILE A 136 3.40 -1.75 7.96
N LEU A 137 3.52 -0.45 7.69
CA LEU A 137 3.80 0.07 6.34
C LEU A 137 5.18 -0.33 5.81
N ILE A 138 6.17 -0.59 6.69
CA ILE A 138 7.42 -1.26 6.28
C ILE A 138 7.12 -2.65 5.71
N GLY A 139 6.23 -3.42 6.31
CA GLY A 139 5.79 -4.72 5.81
C GLY A 139 5.15 -4.61 4.42
N VAL A 140 4.30 -3.59 4.20
CA VAL A 140 3.72 -3.28 2.88
C VAL A 140 4.83 -3.04 1.85
N SER A 141 5.74 -2.11 2.15
CA SER A 141 6.82 -1.74 1.24
C SER A 141 7.78 -2.90 0.96
N ALA A 142 8.12 -3.69 1.99
CA ALA A 142 8.97 -4.87 1.83
C ALA A 142 8.31 -5.91 0.93
N GLY A 143 6.98 -6.14 1.06
CA GLY A 143 6.24 -7.05 0.19
C GLY A 143 6.32 -6.65 -1.29
N MET A 144 6.22 -5.35 -1.57
CA MET A 144 6.32 -4.81 -2.94
C MET A 144 7.75 -4.87 -3.49
N VAL A 145 8.74 -4.46 -2.68
CA VAL A 145 10.14 -4.26 -3.12
C VAL A 145 10.92 -5.56 -3.16
N ILE A 146 10.70 -6.43 -2.17
CA ILE A 146 11.45 -7.69 -2.00
C ILE A 146 10.69 -8.86 -2.62
N GLY A 147 9.36 -8.86 -2.50
CA GLY A 147 8.51 -9.96 -2.95
C GLY A 147 8.61 -10.23 -4.45
N VAL A 148 8.54 -9.19 -5.27
CA VAL A 148 8.60 -9.31 -6.74
C VAL A 148 9.94 -9.90 -7.22
N PRO A 149 11.12 -9.36 -6.83
CA PRO A 149 12.41 -9.92 -7.22
C PRO A 149 12.64 -11.36 -6.75
N ILE A 150 12.26 -11.69 -5.50
CA ILE A 150 12.43 -13.05 -4.97
C ILE A 150 11.56 -14.05 -5.75
N ALA A 151 10.29 -13.71 -5.98
CA ALA A 151 9.39 -14.57 -6.74
C ALA A 151 9.89 -14.79 -8.17
N SER A 152 10.34 -13.73 -8.84
CA SER A 152 10.91 -13.79 -10.18
C SER A 152 12.18 -14.65 -10.22
N PHE A 153 13.09 -14.47 -9.25
CA PHE A 153 14.31 -15.27 -9.14
C PHE A 153 13.99 -16.75 -8.93
N ILE A 154 13.07 -17.09 -8.01
CA ILE A 154 12.69 -18.49 -7.77
C ILE A 154 12.05 -19.09 -9.02
N ALA A 155 11.18 -18.37 -9.71
CA ALA A 155 10.53 -18.84 -10.93
C ALA A 155 11.55 -19.14 -12.05
N SER A 156 12.56 -18.28 -12.20
CA SER A 156 13.60 -18.45 -13.22
C SER A 156 14.67 -19.48 -12.85
N ALA A 157 15.05 -19.58 -11.57
CA ALA A 157 16.10 -20.48 -11.11
C ALA A 157 15.59 -21.92 -10.85
N ALA A 158 14.31 -22.10 -10.54
CA ALA A 158 13.72 -23.38 -10.21
C ALA A 158 12.47 -23.67 -11.06
N SER A 159 11.32 -23.08 -10.72
CA SER A 159 10.07 -23.23 -11.47
C SER A 159 8.99 -22.27 -10.99
N LEU A 160 7.93 -22.10 -11.81
CA LEU A 160 6.72 -21.38 -11.44
C LEU A 160 6.09 -21.96 -10.16
N GLN A 161 6.01 -23.29 -10.05
CA GLN A 161 5.44 -23.95 -8.87
C GLN A 161 6.22 -23.59 -7.60
N MET A 162 7.55 -23.55 -7.66
CA MET A 162 8.37 -23.16 -6.51
C MET A 162 8.17 -21.71 -6.09
N ALA A 163 7.91 -20.80 -7.03
CA ALA A 163 7.53 -19.43 -6.69
C ALA A 163 6.16 -19.39 -5.99
N MET A 164 5.20 -20.20 -6.41
CA MET A 164 3.90 -20.32 -5.72
C MET A 164 4.04 -20.99 -4.34
N VAL A 165 4.92 -21.99 -4.21
CA VAL A 165 5.26 -22.60 -2.91
C VAL A 165 5.85 -21.55 -1.96
N PHE A 166 6.71 -20.67 -2.45
CA PHE A 166 7.25 -19.56 -1.65
C PHE A 166 6.13 -18.69 -1.04
N PHE A 167 5.11 -18.30 -1.82
CA PHE A 167 3.97 -17.55 -1.29
C PHE A 167 3.21 -18.35 -0.23
N ALA A 168 2.97 -19.64 -0.47
CA ALA A 168 2.28 -20.51 0.49
C ALA A 168 3.07 -20.63 1.80
N VAL A 169 4.38 -20.89 1.72
CA VAL A 169 5.26 -21.06 2.90
C VAL A 169 5.29 -19.79 3.75
N VAL A 170 5.46 -18.61 3.13
CA VAL A 170 5.44 -17.33 3.85
C VAL A 170 4.13 -17.16 4.61
N ASN A 171 2.98 -17.40 3.97
CA ASN A 171 1.67 -17.25 4.61
C ASN A 171 1.43 -18.32 5.69
N VAL A 172 1.91 -19.56 5.52
CA VAL A 172 1.85 -20.61 6.55
C VAL A 172 2.65 -20.21 7.79
N ILE A 173 3.88 -19.71 7.60
CA ILE A 173 4.72 -19.24 8.72
C ILE A 173 3.99 -18.15 9.50
N VAL A 174 3.41 -17.17 8.82
CA VAL A 174 2.66 -16.09 9.44
C VAL A 174 1.39 -16.60 10.14
N PHE A 175 0.65 -17.54 9.51
CA PHE A 175 -0.53 -18.15 10.12
C PHE A 175 -0.16 -18.85 11.42
N LEU A 176 0.89 -19.68 11.43
CA LEU A 176 1.37 -20.37 12.63
C LEU A 176 1.87 -19.38 13.69
N ALA A 177 2.64 -18.37 13.31
CA ALA A 177 3.09 -17.33 14.22
C ALA A 177 1.90 -16.57 14.85
N THR A 178 0.87 -16.25 14.06
CA THR A 178 -0.36 -15.62 14.55
C THR A 178 -1.12 -16.54 15.51
N CYS A 179 -1.19 -17.83 15.21
CA CYS A 179 -1.84 -18.83 16.05
C CYS A 179 -1.16 -18.93 17.42
N ILE A 180 0.17 -18.97 17.45
CA ILE A 180 0.97 -19.24 18.66
C ILE A 180 1.13 -17.97 19.51
N PHE A 181 1.54 -16.86 18.90
CA PHE A 181 2.04 -15.71 19.63
C PHE A 181 1.03 -14.56 19.79
N ILE A 182 0.03 -14.45 18.90
CA ILE A 182 -0.96 -13.38 19.01
C ILE A 182 -2.03 -13.80 20.05
N PRO A 183 -2.28 -12.99 21.11
CA PRO A 183 -3.29 -13.28 22.11
C PRO A 183 -4.71 -13.17 21.52
N SER A 184 -5.68 -13.76 22.19
CA SER A 184 -7.09 -13.51 21.91
C SER A 184 -7.43 -12.04 22.16
N MET A 185 -8.08 -11.40 21.18
CA MET A 185 -8.44 -9.97 21.22
C MET A 185 -9.94 -9.82 20.95
N PRO A 186 -10.78 -10.10 21.97
CA PRO A 186 -12.22 -9.88 21.84
C PRO A 186 -12.52 -8.39 21.64
N VAL A 187 -13.55 -8.09 20.88
CA VAL A 187 -14.03 -6.72 20.69
C VAL A 187 -14.99 -6.41 21.85
N GLU A 188 -14.58 -5.55 22.77
CA GLU A 188 -15.36 -5.21 23.98
C GLU A 188 -16.59 -4.34 23.63
N LYS A 189 -16.42 -3.40 22.71
CA LYS A 189 -17.51 -2.53 22.24
C LYS A 189 -17.66 -2.67 20.73
N ARG A 190 -18.71 -3.36 20.34
CA ARG A 190 -19.08 -3.46 18.92
C ARG A 190 -19.77 -2.16 18.52
N LEU A 191 -19.15 -1.39 17.63
CA LEU A 191 -19.83 -0.30 16.95
C LEU A 191 -20.88 -0.89 16.00
N SER A 192 -22.09 -0.32 16.02
CA SER A 192 -23.10 -0.68 15.03
C SER A 192 -22.62 -0.27 13.62
N TYR A 193 -23.09 -0.96 12.60
CA TYR A 193 -22.77 -0.58 11.21
C TYR A 193 -23.17 0.87 10.91
N GLY A 194 -24.32 1.31 11.43
CA GLY A 194 -24.76 2.70 11.30
C GLY A 194 -23.79 3.69 11.93
N ALA A 195 -23.25 3.36 13.11
CA ALA A 195 -22.27 4.21 13.80
C ALA A 195 -20.94 4.30 13.00
N GLN A 196 -20.47 3.18 12.43
CA GLN A 196 -19.27 3.20 11.59
C GLN A 196 -19.50 3.98 10.28
N LEU A 197 -20.65 3.77 9.62
CA LEU A 197 -21.00 4.51 8.41
C LEU A 197 -21.27 6.00 8.66
N SER A 198 -21.59 6.39 9.91
CA SER A 198 -21.82 7.80 10.25
C SER A 198 -20.60 8.69 10.02
N VAL A 199 -19.38 8.12 10.00
CA VAL A 199 -18.16 8.87 9.66
C VAL A 199 -18.21 9.45 8.25
N LEU A 200 -18.97 8.82 7.33
CA LEU A 200 -19.18 9.34 5.99
C LEU A 200 -20.10 10.56 5.92
N ARG A 201 -20.80 10.91 7.01
CA ARG A 201 -21.57 12.15 7.11
C ARG A 201 -20.68 13.35 7.46
N LYS A 202 -19.45 13.09 7.90
CA LYS A 202 -18.50 14.15 8.27
C LYS A 202 -17.80 14.71 7.02
N THR A 203 -17.90 16.01 6.82
CA THR A 203 -17.16 16.71 5.76
C THR A 203 -15.65 16.46 5.85
N MET A 204 -15.12 16.35 7.07
CA MET A 204 -13.71 16.05 7.31
C MET A 204 -13.27 14.74 6.69
N THR A 205 -14.12 13.70 6.72
CA THR A 205 -13.84 12.40 6.11
C THR A 205 -13.69 12.51 4.59
N TRP A 206 -14.62 13.22 3.92
CA TRP A 206 -14.56 13.39 2.47
C TRP A 206 -13.37 14.24 2.01
N ILE A 207 -13.03 15.29 2.74
CA ILE A 207 -11.83 16.08 2.46
C ILE A 207 -10.57 15.22 2.63
N SER A 208 -10.53 14.36 3.65
CA SER A 208 -9.40 13.43 3.86
C SER A 208 -9.33 12.37 2.76
N ILE A 209 -10.45 11.80 2.32
CA ILE A 209 -10.54 10.89 1.17
C ILE A 209 -9.96 11.58 -0.08
N ALA A 210 -10.43 12.79 -0.39
CA ALA A 210 -9.94 13.55 -1.54
C ALA A 210 -8.44 13.83 -1.44
N ALA A 211 -7.94 14.23 -0.27
CA ALA A 211 -6.52 14.47 -0.05
C ALA A 211 -5.69 13.19 -0.27
N VAL A 212 -6.13 12.05 0.26
CA VAL A 212 -5.46 10.75 0.07
C VAL A 212 -5.45 10.33 -1.41
N ILE A 213 -6.58 10.45 -2.11
CA ILE A 213 -6.67 10.17 -3.55
C ILE A 213 -5.65 11.01 -4.31
N LEU A 214 -5.62 12.33 -4.06
CA LEU A 214 -4.75 13.26 -4.77
C LEU A 214 -3.26 13.05 -4.45
N LEU A 215 -2.91 12.84 -3.18
CA LEU A 215 -1.52 12.54 -2.78
C LEU A 215 -1.05 11.22 -3.38
N ASN A 216 -1.90 10.20 -3.38
CA ASN A 216 -1.55 8.90 -3.97
C ASN A 216 -1.46 8.98 -5.50
N SER A 217 -2.36 9.75 -6.15
CA SER A 217 -2.29 10.05 -7.58
C SER A 217 -0.99 10.76 -7.93
N ALA A 218 -0.52 11.68 -7.09
CA ALA A 218 0.75 12.37 -7.30
C ALA A 218 1.93 11.40 -7.29
N VAL A 219 1.96 10.46 -6.35
CA VAL A 219 3.06 9.48 -6.26
C VAL A 219 2.98 8.46 -7.39
N PHE A 220 1.85 7.78 -7.56
CA PHE A 220 1.73 6.65 -8.48
C PHE A 220 1.50 7.07 -9.93
N GLY A 221 0.99 8.28 -10.18
CA GLY A 221 0.89 8.84 -11.54
C GLY A 221 2.25 8.99 -12.23
N VAL A 222 3.30 9.22 -11.45
CA VAL A 222 4.68 9.30 -11.97
C VAL A 222 5.42 7.98 -11.77
N TYR A 223 5.30 7.34 -10.60
CA TYR A 223 6.00 6.10 -10.27
C TYR A 223 5.68 4.94 -11.22
N SER A 224 4.42 4.80 -11.63
CA SER A 224 4.00 3.73 -12.54
C SER A 224 4.73 3.76 -13.88
N TYR A 225 5.27 4.91 -14.24
CA TYR A 225 6.01 5.13 -15.49
C TYR A 225 7.50 5.40 -15.26
N LEU A 226 7.99 5.24 -14.03
CA LEU A 226 9.39 5.54 -13.70
C LEU A 226 10.37 4.69 -14.51
N ALA A 227 10.11 3.39 -14.69
CA ALA A 227 10.97 2.52 -15.50
C ALA A 227 11.05 2.99 -16.96
N GLU A 228 9.93 3.38 -17.54
CA GLU A 228 9.86 3.94 -18.90
C GLU A 228 10.57 5.29 -18.99
N TYR A 229 10.38 6.14 -17.98
CA TYR A 229 11.07 7.43 -17.89
C TYR A 229 12.60 7.25 -17.86
N LEU A 230 13.10 6.33 -17.02
CA LEU A 230 14.52 6.02 -16.94
C LEU A 230 15.08 5.44 -18.24
N LYS A 231 14.26 4.67 -18.97
CA LYS A 231 14.64 4.10 -20.27
C LYS A 231 14.65 5.15 -21.38
N ILE A 232 13.59 5.94 -21.51
CA ILE A 232 13.38 6.83 -22.67
C ILE A 232 14.04 8.20 -22.45
N VAL A 233 13.89 8.79 -21.25
CA VAL A 233 14.38 10.16 -20.98
C VAL A 233 15.82 10.14 -20.51
N THR A 234 16.18 9.22 -19.60
CA THR A 234 17.52 9.13 -19.03
C THR A 234 18.45 8.23 -19.86
N ASN A 235 17.88 7.39 -20.76
CA ASN A 235 18.61 6.43 -21.58
C ASN A 235 19.45 5.42 -20.77
N MET A 236 18.89 4.94 -19.66
CA MET A 236 19.53 3.93 -18.80
C MET A 236 19.41 2.52 -19.34
N SER A 237 20.43 1.69 -19.09
CA SER A 237 20.35 0.25 -19.34
C SER A 237 19.33 -0.44 -18.41
N SER A 238 18.80 -1.59 -18.83
CA SER A 238 17.83 -2.35 -18.03
C SER A 238 18.36 -2.73 -16.65
N ASN A 239 19.65 -3.05 -16.52
CA ASN A 239 20.29 -3.36 -15.24
C ASN A 239 20.33 -2.11 -14.33
N SER A 240 20.67 -0.94 -14.88
CA SER A 240 20.67 0.32 -14.13
C SER A 240 19.26 0.71 -13.68
N ILE A 241 18.25 0.52 -14.55
CA ILE A 241 16.83 0.75 -14.20
C ILE A 241 16.42 -0.15 -13.02
N SER A 242 16.70 -1.45 -13.10
CA SER A 242 16.39 -2.39 -12.03
C SER A 242 17.05 -2.00 -10.71
N PHE A 243 18.32 -1.56 -10.75
CA PHE A 243 19.03 -1.09 -9.58
C PHE A 243 18.40 0.18 -8.97
N VAL A 244 18.03 1.16 -9.80
CA VAL A 244 17.39 2.41 -9.33
C VAL A 244 16.00 2.12 -8.72
N LEU A 245 15.22 1.22 -9.32
CA LEU A 245 13.93 0.80 -8.75
C LEU A 245 14.09 0.06 -7.41
N PHE A 246 15.11 -0.79 -7.29
CA PHE A 246 15.44 -1.44 -6.04
C PHE A 246 15.85 -0.44 -4.96
N MET A 247 16.69 0.54 -5.31
CA MET A 247 17.09 1.63 -4.43
C MET A 247 15.90 2.50 -3.99
N TYR A 248 14.96 2.80 -4.90
CA TYR A 248 13.71 3.50 -4.56
C TYR A 248 12.91 2.74 -3.51
N GLY A 249 12.77 1.43 -3.67
CA GLY A 249 12.04 0.61 -2.72
C GLY A 249 12.73 0.53 -1.35
N GLY A 250 14.05 0.37 -1.32
CA GLY A 250 14.82 0.42 -0.07
C GLY A 250 14.68 1.78 0.62
N ALA A 251 14.73 2.87 -0.15
CA ALA A 251 14.53 4.24 0.34
C ALA A 251 13.09 4.44 0.88
N ASN A 252 12.09 3.81 0.27
CA ASN A 252 10.71 3.84 0.77
C ASN A 252 10.58 3.20 2.16
N ILE A 253 11.28 2.10 2.42
CA ILE A 253 11.35 1.49 3.76
C ILE A 253 11.94 2.48 4.77
N ILE A 254 13.03 3.16 4.42
CA ILE A 254 13.64 4.20 5.26
C ILE A 254 12.62 5.34 5.50
N GLY A 255 11.90 5.75 4.46
CA GLY A 255 10.85 6.76 4.53
C GLY A 255 9.76 6.39 5.54
N ASN A 256 9.29 5.14 5.56
CA ASN A 256 8.34 4.66 6.56
C ASN A 256 8.88 4.75 7.98
N MET A 257 10.15 4.38 8.21
CA MET A 257 10.79 4.48 9.53
C MET A 257 10.87 5.93 10.03
N VAL A 258 11.23 6.84 9.13
CA VAL A 258 11.33 8.29 9.41
C VAL A 258 9.94 8.87 9.68
N ALA A 259 8.93 8.51 8.88
CA ALA A 259 7.56 8.98 9.00
C ALA A 259 6.97 8.73 10.38
N GLY A 260 7.20 7.53 10.95
CA GLY A 260 6.68 7.20 12.27
C GLY A 260 7.15 8.15 13.38
N LYS A 261 8.41 8.60 13.31
CA LYS A 261 8.95 9.60 14.24
C LYS A 261 8.43 11.01 13.96
N LEU A 262 8.37 11.39 12.69
CA LEU A 262 7.95 12.72 12.27
C LEU A 262 6.48 13.00 12.59
N LEU A 263 5.60 12.03 12.33
CA LEU A 263 4.16 12.16 12.57
C LEU A 263 3.81 12.14 14.06
N THR A 264 4.58 11.45 14.89
CA THR A 264 4.41 11.48 16.36
C THR A 264 4.58 12.90 16.94
N HIS A 265 5.55 13.68 16.43
CA HIS A 265 5.91 14.95 17.08
C HIS A 265 5.45 16.19 16.31
N ARG A 266 5.30 16.12 14.97
CA ARG A 266 5.10 17.28 14.11
C ARG A 266 4.14 17.03 12.94
N ALA A 267 3.09 16.21 13.13
CA ALA A 267 2.20 15.76 12.08
C ALA A 267 1.72 16.86 11.14
N VAL A 268 1.12 17.94 11.69
CA VAL A 268 0.56 19.03 10.88
C VAL A 268 1.61 19.69 9.98
N ARG A 269 2.81 19.95 10.52
CA ARG A 269 3.89 20.57 9.73
C ARG A 269 4.33 19.66 8.60
N ILE A 270 4.53 18.37 8.88
CA ILE A 270 4.99 17.38 7.89
C ILE A 270 3.92 17.21 6.80
N ILE A 271 2.66 17.06 7.15
CA ILE A 271 1.55 16.91 6.20
C ILE A 271 1.50 18.12 5.25
N LEU A 272 1.63 19.34 5.75
CA LEU A 272 1.55 20.55 4.93
C LEU A 272 2.82 20.80 4.09
N SER A 273 3.99 20.39 4.55
CA SER A 273 5.25 20.55 3.80
C SER A 273 5.45 19.46 2.74
N PHE A 274 4.80 18.31 2.88
CA PHE A 274 4.99 17.14 2.02
C PHE A 274 4.73 17.40 0.53
N PRO A 275 3.61 18.06 0.11
CA PRO A 275 3.38 18.36 -1.31
C PRO A 275 4.48 19.22 -1.93
N PHE A 276 5.05 20.16 -1.17
CA PHE A 276 6.13 21.02 -1.66
C PHE A 276 7.45 20.25 -1.80
N ALA A 277 7.77 19.37 -0.82
CA ALA A 277 8.96 18.53 -0.90
C ALA A 277 8.91 17.58 -2.10
N LEU A 278 7.76 16.92 -2.31
CA LEU A 278 7.58 16.02 -3.45
C LEU A 278 7.49 16.80 -4.78
N GLY A 279 6.88 17.98 -4.78
CA GLY A 279 6.83 18.87 -5.95
C GLY A 279 8.23 19.29 -6.40
N LEU A 280 9.11 19.63 -5.45
CA LEU A 280 10.51 19.93 -5.76
C LEU A 280 11.21 18.73 -6.42
N VAL A 281 10.98 17.51 -5.94
CA VAL A 281 11.52 16.29 -6.55
C VAL A 281 11.07 16.17 -8.01
N TYR A 282 9.81 16.41 -8.31
CA TYR A 282 9.29 16.33 -9.69
C TYR A 282 9.84 17.43 -10.58
N ILE A 283 10.00 18.65 -10.06
CA ILE A 283 10.65 19.75 -10.77
C ILE A 283 12.11 19.38 -11.10
N LEU A 284 12.86 18.86 -10.12
CA LEU A 284 14.23 18.40 -10.34
C LEU A 284 14.29 17.24 -11.33
N LEU A 285 13.37 16.28 -11.25
CA LEU A 285 13.28 15.18 -12.19
C LEU A 285 13.04 15.69 -13.63
N PHE A 286 12.20 16.71 -13.81
CA PHE A 286 11.94 17.31 -15.12
C PHE A 286 13.19 17.96 -15.73
N PHE A 287 13.92 18.75 -14.94
CA PHE A 287 15.10 19.47 -15.44
C PHE A 287 16.33 18.58 -15.57
N PHE A 288 16.54 17.65 -14.65
CA PHE A 288 17.72 16.79 -14.63
C PHE A 288 17.48 15.39 -15.21
N GLY A 289 16.32 15.11 -15.77
CA GLY A 289 15.89 13.80 -16.22
C GLY A 289 16.82 13.10 -17.22
N LYS A 290 17.63 13.86 -17.96
CA LYS A 290 18.61 13.34 -18.94
C LYS A 290 19.91 12.83 -18.31
N PHE A 291 20.18 13.12 -17.02
CA PHE A 291 21.44 12.81 -16.37
C PHE A 291 21.26 11.63 -15.39
N SER A 292 21.93 10.52 -15.65
CA SER A 292 21.75 9.27 -14.91
C SER A 292 22.03 9.38 -13.41
N LEU A 293 23.14 10.03 -13.01
CA LEU A 293 23.50 10.15 -11.59
C LEU A 293 22.54 11.08 -10.82
N PRO A 294 22.22 12.30 -11.31
CA PRO A 294 21.21 13.15 -10.68
C PRO A 294 19.85 12.43 -10.52
N VAL A 295 19.36 11.74 -11.57
CA VAL A 295 18.09 11.03 -11.53
C VAL A 295 18.10 9.91 -10.51
N ALA A 296 19.17 9.15 -10.39
CA ALA A 296 19.30 8.10 -9.37
C ALA A 296 19.19 8.68 -7.94
N ILE A 297 19.85 9.81 -7.67
CA ILE A 297 19.81 10.50 -6.37
C ILE A 297 18.38 11.06 -6.11
N ILE A 298 17.77 11.70 -7.11
CA ILE A 298 16.42 12.25 -7.03
C ILE A 298 15.42 11.12 -6.75
N THR A 299 15.56 9.98 -7.43
CA THR A 299 14.69 8.82 -7.25
C THR A 299 14.83 8.21 -5.84
N LEU A 300 16.04 8.21 -5.26
CA LEU A 300 16.26 7.76 -3.90
C LEU A 300 15.57 8.69 -2.88
N ILE A 301 15.69 10.01 -3.04
CA ILE A 301 14.98 10.99 -2.21
C ILE A 301 13.46 10.82 -2.36
N TRP A 302 13.01 10.60 -3.59
CA TRP A 302 11.60 10.33 -3.86
C TRP A 302 11.09 9.06 -3.16
N GLY A 303 11.87 7.99 -3.16
CA GLY A 303 11.54 6.77 -2.42
C GLY A 303 11.29 7.04 -0.93
N ILE A 304 12.17 7.83 -0.28
CA ILE A 304 11.98 8.25 1.12
C ILE A 304 10.67 9.03 1.28
N LEU A 305 10.42 10.00 0.41
CA LEU A 305 9.18 10.79 0.46
C LEU A 305 7.94 9.92 0.20
N ALA A 306 8.01 8.95 -0.70
CA ALA A 306 6.88 8.04 -0.95
C ALA A 306 6.52 7.21 0.30
N GLY A 307 7.53 6.73 1.05
CA GLY A 307 7.30 6.08 2.34
C GLY A 307 6.67 7.01 3.37
N ILE A 308 7.11 8.26 3.44
CA ILE A 308 6.49 9.28 4.31
C ILE A 308 5.04 9.54 3.86
N GLY A 309 4.79 9.65 2.54
CA GLY A 309 3.47 9.89 1.98
C GLY A 309 2.45 8.81 2.32
N GLY A 310 2.84 7.53 2.29
CA GLY A 310 1.99 6.42 2.70
C GLY A 310 1.50 6.56 4.16
N ASN A 311 2.41 6.92 5.06
CA ASN A 311 2.08 7.17 6.46
C ASN A 311 1.18 8.42 6.64
N ILE A 312 1.42 9.49 5.88
CA ILE A 312 0.55 10.68 5.87
C ILE A 312 -0.86 10.30 5.44
N ASN A 313 -1.01 9.53 4.37
CA ASN A 313 -2.31 9.10 3.86
C ASN A 313 -3.10 8.31 4.91
N GLN A 314 -2.46 7.35 5.57
CA GLN A 314 -3.08 6.57 6.63
C GLN A 314 -3.45 7.47 7.84
N TYR A 315 -2.54 8.35 8.26
CA TYR A 315 -2.79 9.29 9.37
C TYR A 315 -3.96 10.24 9.09
N LEU A 316 -4.10 10.75 7.86
CA LEU A 316 -5.21 11.62 7.47
C LEU A 316 -6.57 10.94 7.64
N MET A 317 -6.68 9.67 7.26
CA MET A 317 -7.91 8.91 7.40
C MET A 317 -8.23 8.58 8.86
N MET A 318 -7.23 8.11 9.61
CA MET A 318 -7.41 7.79 11.04
C MET A 318 -7.81 9.01 11.87
N SER A 319 -7.20 10.16 11.60
CA SER A 319 -7.54 11.41 12.31
C SER A 319 -8.88 12.03 11.89
N ALA A 320 -9.47 11.60 10.77
CA ALA A 320 -10.81 12.03 10.35
C ALA A 320 -11.93 11.16 10.97
N ALA A 321 -11.65 9.90 11.28
CA ALA A 321 -12.63 8.95 11.78
C ALA A 321 -12.05 8.07 12.92
N PRO A 322 -11.56 8.67 14.01
CA PRO A 322 -10.91 7.92 15.09
C PRO A 322 -11.88 6.98 15.83
N GLU A 323 -13.18 7.27 15.78
CA GLU A 323 -14.22 6.45 16.39
C GLU A 323 -14.50 5.14 15.67
N ALA A 324 -14.06 4.99 14.42
CA ALA A 324 -14.26 3.77 13.62
C ALA A 324 -12.95 3.35 12.91
N PRO A 325 -11.91 2.95 13.64
CA PRO A 325 -10.57 2.76 13.11
C PRO A 325 -10.48 1.68 12.03
N ASP A 326 -11.21 0.57 12.16
CA ASP A 326 -11.21 -0.49 11.16
C ASP A 326 -11.83 -0.03 9.84
N PHE A 327 -12.92 0.73 9.92
CA PHE A 327 -13.57 1.30 8.76
C PHE A 327 -12.73 2.43 8.13
N ALA A 328 -12.10 3.28 8.94
CA ALA A 328 -11.19 4.33 8.48
C ALA A 328 -9.99 3.76 7.73
N ASN A 329 -9.39 2.66 8.21
CA ASN A 329 -8.32 1.98 7.51
C ASN A 329 -8.81 1.32 6.20
N GLY A 330 -10.03 0.78 6.17
CA GLY A 330 -10.67 0.32 4.94
C GLY A 330 -10.84 1.45 3.91
N LEU A 331 -11.31 2.62 4.34
CA LEU A 331 -11.42 3.82 3.51
C LEU A 331 -10.05 4.32 3.03
N PHE A 332 -9.02 4.24 3.88
CA PHE A 332 -7.65 4.55 3.48
C PHE A 332 -7.19 3.67 2.31
N LEU A 333 -7.34 2.35 2.43
CA LEU A 333 -6.93 1.41 1.38
C LEU A 333 -7.68 1.66 0.07
N THR A 334 -8.99 1.90 0.16
CA THR A 334 -9.82 2.24 -1.02
C THR A 334 -9.37 3.54 -1.66
N SER A 335 -9.19 4.60 -0.87
CA SER A 335 -8.78 5.92 -1.37
C SER A 335 -7.38 5.87 -2.00
N ALA A 336 -6.46 5.12 -1.40
CA ALA A 336 -5.12 4.92 -1.93
C ALA A 336 -5.16 4.21 -3.29
N ASN A 337 -5.93 3.13 -3.42
CA ASN A 337 -6.07 2.39 -4.68
C ASN A 337 -6.77 3.23 -5.77
N LEU A 338 -7.80 4.00 -5.42
CA LEU A 338 -8.42 4.96 -6.33
C LEU A 338 -7.40 6.00 -6.81
N GLY A 339 -6.61 6.55 -5.89
CA GLY A 339 -5.55 7.50 -6.23
C GLY A 339 -4.51 6.91 -7.18
N THR A 340 -4.07 5.67 -6.93
CA THR A 340 -3.17 4.95 -7.83
C THR A 340 -3.80 4.80 -9.23
N THR A 341 -5.05 4.38 -9.31
CA THR A 341 -5.77 4.18 -10.57
C THR A 341 -5.91 5.49 -11.35
N PHE A 342 -6.38 6.56 -10.69
CA PHE A 342 -6.51 7.87 -11.32
C PHE A 342 -5.16 8.42 -11.79
N GLY A 343 -4.16 8.39 -10.91
CA GLY A 343 -2.82 8.89 -11.23
C GLY A 343 -2.22 8.16 -12.43
N THR A 344 -2.28 6.84 -12.44
CA THR A 344 -1.75 6.02 -13.54
C THR A 344 -2.50 6.26 -14.84
N ALA A 345 -3.84 6.32 -14.80
CA ALA A 345 -4.64 6.58 -15.99
C ALA A 345 -4.32 7.97 -16.60
N VAL A 346 -4.30 9.01 -15.78
CA VAL A 346 -3.97 10.37 -16.22
C VAL A 346 -2.50 10.44 -16.70
N GLY A 347 -1.58 9.76 -16.00
CA GLY A 347 -0.17 9.64 -16.42
C GLY A 347 -0.03 9.07 -17.83
N GLY A 348 -0.77 7.99 -18.12
CA GLY A 348 -0.80 7.38 -19.46
C GLY A 348 -1.30 8.34 -20.55
N VAL A 349 -2.32 9.14 -20.27
CA VAL A 349 -2.83 10.15 -21.20
C VAL A 349 -1.77 11.22 -21.49
N PHE A 350 -1.07 11.71 -20.47
CA PHE A 350 0.00 12.71 -20.66
C PHE A 350 1.16 12.14 -21.48
N ILE A 351 1.57 10.90 -21.21
CA ILE A 351 2.63 10.24 -21.98
C ILE A 351 2.23 10.10 -23.45
N SER A 352 1.01 9.63 -23.71
CA SER A 352 0.52 9.42 -25.07
C SER A 352 0.35 10.73 -25.86
N GLY A 353 -0.02 11.82 -25.17
CA GLY A 353 -0.28 13.11 -25.81
C GLY A 353 0.95 14.01 -25.93
N MET A 354 1.83 14.01 -24.93
CA MET A 354 2.93 14.97 -24.82
C MET A 354 4.32 14.30 -24.74
N GLY A 355 4.36 12.99 -24.44
CA GLY A 355 5.59 12.23 -24.27
C GLY A 355 5.98 11.99 -22.81
N THR A 356 6.86 11.02 -22.61
CA THR A 356 7.27 10.51 -21.28
C THR A 356 7.81 11.57 -20.31
N PRO A 357 8.59 12.59 -20.72
CA PRO A 357 9.09 13.62 -19.78
C PRO A 357 7.99 14.37 -19.04
N TYR A 358 6.82 14.53 -19.67
CA TYR A 358 5.71 15.32 -19.14
C TYR A 358 4.84 14.58 -18.12
N VAL A 359 5.13 13.29 -17.83
CA VAL A 359 4.43 12.54 -16.78
C VAL A 359 4.54 13.20 -15.40
N VAL A 360 5.63 13.92 -15.13
CA VAL A 360 5.83 14.65 -13.88
C VAL A 360 4.79 15.76 -13.65
N ILE A 361 4.19 16.31 -14.72
CA ILE A 361 3.13 17.32 -14.63
C ILE A 361 1.90 16.76 -13.94
N VAL A 362 1.57 15.49 -14.17
CA VAL A 362 0.46 14.80 -13.47
C VAL A 362 0.69 14.81 -11.96
N GLY A 363 1.93 14.50 -11.55
CA GLY A 363 2.35 14.59 -10.15
C GLY A 363 2.17 16.01 -9.61
N LEU A 364 2.68 17.03 -10.31
CA LEU A 364 2.60 18.43 -9.89
C LEU A 364 1.15 18.92 -9.78
N LEU A 365 0.29 18.64 -10.77
CA LEU A 365 -1.13 19.01 -10.74
C LEU A 365 -1.85 18.35 -9.56
N SER A 366 -1.61 17.06 -9.34
CA SER A 366 -2.18 16.33 -8.20
C SER A 366 -1.71 16.93 -6.86
N LEU A 367 -0.43 17.34 -6.75
CA LEU A 367 0.11 17.99 -5.56
C LEU A 367 -0.49 19.38 -5.30
N ILE A 368 -0.73 20.17 -6.34
CA ILE A 368 -1.42 21.47 -6.20
C ILE A 368 -2.82 21.26 -5.65
N LEU A 369 -3.60 20.34 -6.23
CA LEU A 369 -4.95 20.03 -5.77
C LEU A 369 -4.94 19.44 -4.34
N SER A 370 -3.98 18.56 -4.04
CA SER A 370 -3.85 18.00 -2.68
C SER A 370 -3.50 19.07 -1.64
N THR A 371 -2.66 20.06 -2.02
CA THR A 371 -2.34 21.19 -1.14
C THR A 371 -3.61 21.98 -0.78
N VAL A 372 -4.47 22.26 -1.75
CA VAL A 372 -5.76 22.91 -1.51
C VAL A 372 -6.61 22.07 -0.54
N ALA A 373 -6.74 20.76 -0.81
CA ALA A 373 -7.51 19.86 0.06
C ALA A 373 -6.96 19.84 1.52
N LEU A 374 -5.64 19.80 1.68
CA LEU A 374 -4.99 19.81 2.99
C LEU A 374 -5.17 21.15 3.72
N LEU A 375 -5.12 22.27 3.02
CA LEU A 375 -5.37 23.61 3.62
C LEU A 375 -6.83 23.76 4.06
N VAL A 376 -7.79 23.33 3.22
CA VAL A 376 -9.22 23.29 3.59
C VAL A 376 -9.43 22.40 4.80
N ARG A 377 -8.81 21.21 4.83
CA ARG A 377 -8.87 20.30 5.97
C ARG A 377 -8.36 20.95 7.26
N ARG A 378 -7.22 21.62 7.19
CA ARG A 378 -6.64 22.34 8.33
C ARG A 378 -7.58 23.45 8.83
N TYR A 379 -8.14 24.24 7.92
CA TYR A 379 -9.07 25.31 8.25
C TYR A 379 -10.32 24.77 8.98
N MET A 380 -10.93 23.72 8.43
CA MET A 380 -12.09 23.07 9.04
C MET A 380 -11.78 22.49 10.43
N PHE A 381 -10.61 21.87 10.61
CA PHE A 381 -10.18 21.36 11.91
C PHE A 381 -10.05 22.46 12.96
N THR A 382 -9.48 23.61 12.58
CA THR A 382 -9.36 24.78 13.47
C THR A 382 -10.72 25.37 13.83
N LEU A 383 -11.69 25.39 12.91
CA LEU A 383 -13.04 25.85 13.18
C LEU A 383 -13.77 24.97 14.20
N VAL A 384 -13.64 23.64 14.03
CA VAL A 384 -14.26 22.67 14.96
C VAL A 384 -13.68 22.84 16.37
N GLN A 385 -12.35 22.99 16.51
CA GLN A 385 -11.71 23.22 17.81
C GLN A 385 -12.08 24.54 18.48
N ARG A 386 -12.50 25.56 17.73
CA ARG A 386 -12.95 26.85 18.29
C ARG A 386 -14.43 26.82 18.67
N ALA A 387 -15.19 25.86 18.14
CA ALA A 387 -16.62 25.72 18.39
C ALA A 387 -16.95 24.74 19.53
N SER A 388 -15.96 23.90 19.93
CA SER A 388 -16.02 23.00 21.10
C SER A 388 -15.46 23.67 22.35
#